data_31db420a5677fda7ba5d8ccd2d075727
#
_entry.id   31db420a5677fda7ba5d8ccd2d075727
#
_cell.length_a   1.000
_cell.length_b   1.000
_cell.length_c   1.000
_cell.angle_alpha   90.00
_cell.angle_beta   90.00
_cell.angle_gamma   90.00
#
_symmetry.space_group_name_H-M   'P 1'
#
loop_
_entity.id
_entity.type
_entity.pdbx_description
1 polymer ?
#
loop_
_entity_poly.entity_id
_entity_poly.type
_entity_poly.pdbx_seq_one_letter_code
_entity_poly.pdbx_strand_id
1 'polypeptide(L)'
;YEIPLRLVGSEMCIRDRQKTEGKLHVTQVYLGEFLFKNLELDFENGRITAYSCTNFDSEDENHKYIEDNILFHHKTLPMGEFAIGTNTTAYRMARKYQIADKLPILIAEKTGPHFAVGDTCYTYDEDNMTYNPDGKAIIARDNEISIRRKEDISKAYFNCHTDITIPYDELGAITVVRADGTTTDIIRNGRFVVPGTEPLNEPLDAMEP
;
A
#
# COMPACT_ATOMS: atom_id res chain seq x y z
N TYR A 1 2.77 -27.29 4.53
CA TYR A 1 2.31 -26.14 3.72
C TYR A 1 3.50 -25.20 3.55
N GLU A 2 4.21 -25.33 2.41
CA GLU A 2 5.18 -24.32 2.03
C GLU A 2 4.38 -23.10 1.58
N ILE A 3 4.30 -22.11 2.44
CA ILE A 3 3.88 -20.76 2.05
C ILE A 3 5.06 -20.24 1.23
N PRO A 4 4.91 -20.00 -0.08
CA PRO A 4 5.98 -19.37 -0.85
C PRO A 4 6.35 -18.06 -0.17
N LEU A 5 7.62 -17.84 0.09
CA LEU A 5 8.17 -16.66 0.80
C LEU A 5 7.76 -15.29 0.20
N ARG A 6 7.04 -15.29 -0.92
CA ARG A 6 6.47 -14.11 -1.58
C ARG A 6 4.94 -14.05 -1.57
N LEU A 7 4.25 -14.97 -0.89
CA LEU A 7 2.82 -14.80 -0.59
C LEU A 7 2.60 -14.06 0.74
N VAL A 8 3.66 -13.66 1.40
CA VAL A 8 3.61 -12.70 2.49
C VAL A 8 3.71 -11.31 1.86
N GLY A 9 2.59 -10.85 1.39
CA GLY A 9 2.42 -9.67 0.57
C GLY A 9 2.18 -10.11 -0.87
N SER A 10 0.95 -10.47 -1.23
CA SER A 10 0.58 -10.60 -2.63
C SER A 10 0.55 -9.20 -3.21
N GLU A 11 1.65 -8.80 -3.77
CA GLU A 11 1.78 -7.59 -4.53
C GLU A 11 0.89 -7.72 -5.76
N MET A 12 -0.33 -7.25 -5.63
CA MET A 12 -1.15 -7.02 -6.81
C MET A 12 -0.71 -5.68 -7.37
N CYS A 13 0.30 -5.72 -8.24
CA CYS A 13 0.51 -4.62 -9.17
C CYS A 13 -0.84 -4.31 -9.79
N ILE A 14 -1.41 -3.14 -9.52
CA ILE A 14 -2.67 -2.72 -10.10
C ILE A 14 -2.40 -2.61 -11.59
N ARG A 15 -2.79 -3.67 -12.28
CA ARG A 15 -2.54 -3.86 -13.71
C ARG A 15 -3.31 -2.84 -14.55
N ASP A 16 -4.34 -2.30 -13.95
CA ASP A 16 -5.22 -1.31 -14.55
C ASP A 16 -5.43 -0.20 -13.53
N ARG A 17 -4.60 0.83 -13.60
CA ARG A 17 -4.74 2.05 -12.81
C ARG A 17 -5.99 2.83 -13.20
N GLN A 18 -6.58 2.53 -14.35
CA GLN A 18 -7.82 3.11 -14.83
C GLN A 18 -8.96 2.71 -13.91
N LYS A 19 -9.82 3.65 -13.59
CA LYS A 19 -11.00 3.49 -12.72
C LYS A 19 -10.69 3.23 -11.24
N THR A 20 -9.46 3.39 -10.79
CA THR A 20 -9.20 3.48 -9.36
C THR A 20 -9.58 4.88 -8.89
N GLU A 21 -10.60 4.96 -8.07
CA GLU A 21 -11.19 6.21 -7.60
C GLU A 21 -11.47 6.14 -6.10
N GLY A 22 -11.40 7.26 -5.43
CA GLY A 22 -11.74 7.39 -4.03
C GLY A 22 -10.70 8.14 -3.23
N LYS A 23 -10.88 8.11 -1.92
CA LYS A 23 -10.04 8.80 -0.95
C LYS A 23 -9.30 7.78 -0.07
N LEU A 24 -8.00 7.92 0.03
CA LEU A 24 -7.18 7.33 1.07
C LEU A 24 -7.11 8.31 2.24
N HIS A 25 -7.48 7.89 3.43
CA HIS A 25 -7.32 8.66 4.66
C HIS A 25 -6.70 7.80 5.74
N VAL A 26 -5.75 8.35 6.47
CA VAL A 26 -5.19 7.78 7.69
C VAL A 26 -5.01 8.87 8.74
N THR A 27 -5.44 8.60 9.98
CA THR A 27 -5.33 9.56 11.08
C THR A 27 -3.86 9.80 11.42
N GLN A 28 -3.05 8.75 11.39
CA GLN A 28 -1.62 8.83 11.67
C GLN A 28 -0.85 7.71 10.98
N VAL A 29 0.20 8.07 10.26
CA VAL A 29 1.11 7.10 9.64
C VAL A 29 2.55 7.64 9.66
N TYR A 30 3.51 6.72 9.82
CA TYR A 30 4.92 7.00 9.61
C TYR A 30 5.35 6.54 8.22
N LEU A 31 5.93 7.46 7.45
CA LEU A 31 6.55 7.18 6.16
C LEU A 31 8.07 7.39 6.33
N GLY A 32 8.77 6.29 6.58
CA GLY A 32 10.13 6.37 7.12
C GLY A 32 10.12 7.02 8.51
N GLU A 33 10.90 8.05 8.70
CA GLU A 33 10.96 8.84 9.95
C GLU A 33 9.95 10.01 10.00
N PHE A 34 9.21 10.23 8.91
CA PHE A 34 8.25 11.34 8.82
C PHE A 34 6.87 10.92 9.31
N LEU A 35 6.38 11.62 10.32
CA LEU A 35 5.01 11.44 10.80
C LEU A 35 4.04 12.28 9.99
N PHE A 36 3.01 11.66 9.45
CA PHE A 36 1.86 12.34 8.85
C PHE A 36 0.63 12.21 9.75
N LYS A 37 -0.11 13.32 9.89
CA LYS A 37 -1.36 13.40 10.65
C LYS A 37 -2.51 13.76 9.73
N ASN A 38 -3.61 13.01 9.82
CA ASN A 38 -4.78 13.16 8.97
C ASN A 38 -4.38 13.30 7.49
N LEU A 39 -3.54 12.37 7.03
CA LEU A 39 -3.15 12.34 5.62
C LEU A 39 -4.33 11.92 4.77
N GLU A 40 -4.69 12.75 3.81
CA GLU A 40 -5.67 12.46 2.78
C GLU A 40 -5.05 12.53 1.39
N LEU A 41 -5.35 11.55 0.55
CA LEU A 41 -5.02 11.53 -0.87
C LEU A 41 -6.28 11.17 -1.65
N ASP A 42 -6.73 12.05 -2.53
CA ASP A 42 -7.86 11.77 -3.44
C ASP A 42 -7.32 11.22 -4.76
N PHE A 43 -7.97 10.16 -5.24
CA PHE A 43 -7.60 9.48 -6.48
C PHE A 43 -8.73 9.56 -7.50
N GLU A 44 -8.39 9.97 -8.70
CA GLU A 44 -9.22 9.87 -9.88
C GLU A 44 -8.44 9.14 -10.98
N ASN A 45 -9.07 8.12 -11.54
CA ASN A 45 -8.46 7.33 -12.61
C ASN A 45 -7.03 6.84 -12.27
N GLY A 46 -6.85 6.43 -11.00
CA GLY A 46 -5.61 5.88 -10.47
C GLY A 46 -4.48 6.88 -10.21
N ARG A 47 -4.77 8.19 -10.19
CA ARG A 47 -3.78 9.24 -9.91
C ARG A 47 -4.24 10.15 -8.80
N ILE A 48 -3.28 10.66 -8.02
CA ILE A 48 -3.55 11.66 -6.99
C ILE A 48 -4.01 12.95 -7.68
N THR A 49 -5.19 13.46 -7.28
CA THR A 49 -5.78 14.72 -7.78
C THR A 49 -5.84 15.80 -6.73
N ALA A 50 -5.92 15.40 -5.45
CA ALA A 50 -5.85 16.31 -4.31
C ALA A 50 -5.19 15.61 -3.12
N TYR A 51 -4.62 16.40 -2.22
CA TYR A 51 -3.98 15.88 -1.01
C TYR A 51 -4.00 16.93 0.10
N SER A 52 -4.02 16.45 1.34
CA SER A 52 -3.91 17.30 2.54
C SER A 52 -3.34 16.53 3.72
N CYS A 53 -2.84 17.24 4.71
CA CYS A 53 -2.54 16.72 6.04
C CYS A 53 -2.69 17.83 7.08
N THR A 54 -2.54 17.50 8.38
CA THR A 54 -2.67 18.47 9.47
C THR A 54 -1.45 18.47 10.39
N ASN A 55 -0.27 18.41 9.80
CA ASN A 55 0.99 18.45 10.55
C ASN A 55 1.33 19.83 11.08
N PHE A 56 0.94 20.88 10.32
CA PHE A 56 1.24 22.28 10.58
C PHE A 56 -0.04 23.11 10.56
N ASP A 57 0.00 24.32 11.13
CA ASP A 57 -1.13 25.26 11.12
C ASP A 57 -1.35 25.87 9.73
N SER A 58 -0.30 25.93 8.91
CA SER A 58 -0.33 26.49 7.56
C SER A 58 -0.67 25.41 6.53
N GLU A 59 -1.64 25.68 5.67
CA GLU A 59 -2.00 24.82 4.54
C GLU A 59 -0.83 24.69 3.55
N ASP A 60 -0.13 25.79 3.28
CA ASP A 60 1.04 25.78 2.38
C ASP A 60 2.17 24.91 2.92
N GLU A 61 2.40 24.90 4.23
CA GLU A 61 3.40 24.04 4.87
C GLU A 61 2.97 22.56 4.81
N ASN A 62 1.70 22.27 5.01
CA ASN A 62 1.16 20.91 4.87
C ASN A 62 1.28 20.39 3.43
N HIS A 63 0.94 21.20 2.44
CA HIS A 63 1.09 20.85 1.03
C HIS A 63 2.56 20.58 0.69
N LYS A 64 3.45 21.52 1.08
CA LYS A 64 4.89 21.34 0.85
C LYS A 64 5.43 20.08 1.51
N TYR A 65 4.95 19.73 2.70
CA TYR A 65 5.38 18.52 3.41
C TYR A 65 5.01 17.24 2.64
N ILE A 66 3.82 17.20 2.01
CA ILE A 66 3.40 16.10 1.14
C ILE A 66 4.22 16.09 -0.16
N GLU A 67 4.40 17.25 -0.78
CA GLU A 67 5.18 17.37 -2.02
C GLU A 67 6.62 16.89 -1.86
N ASP A 68 7.26 17.24 -0.74
CA ASP A 68 8.66 16.88 -0.48
C ASP A 68 8.82 15.40 -0.11
N ASN A 69 7.86 14.78 0.61
CA ASN A 69 8.05 13.49 1.25
C ASN A 69 7.17 12.35 0.68
N ILE A 70 6.16 12.67 -0.13
CA ILE A 70 5.29 11.68 -0.79
C ILE A 70 5.37 11.82 -2.30
N LEU A 71 5.20 13.04 -2.82
CA LEU A 71 5.19 13.29 -4.26
C LEU A 71 6.61 13.39 -4.85
N PHE A 72 7.65 13.61 -4.04
CA PHE A 72 9.04 13.79 -4.49
C PHE A 72 9.14 14.77 -5.65
N HIS A 73 8.42 15.90 -5.52
CA HIS A 73 8.33 16.98 -6.51
C HIS A 73 7.61 16.62 -7.83
N HIS A 74 7.01 15.45 -7.94
CA HIS A 74 6.10 15.13 -9.03
C HIS A 74 4.77 15.88 -8.84
N LYS A 75 4.17 16.32 -9.93
CA LYS A 75 2.84 16.98 -9.86
C LYS A 75 1.74 16.05 -9.39
N THR A 76 1.88 14.76 -9.67
CA THR A 76 0.96 13.69 -9.30
C THR A 76 1.69 12.36 -9.40
N LEU A 77 1.29 11.42 -8.56
CA LEU A 77 1.76 10.03 -8.63
C LEU A 77 0.58 9.09 -8.90
N PRO A 78 0.83 7.98 -9.57
CA PRO A 78 -0.16 6.92 -9.70
C PRO A 78 -0.22 6.10 -8.43
N MET A 79 -1.35 5.39 -8.23
CA MET A 79 -1.39 4.27 -7.30
C MET A 79 -0.52 3.14 -7.85
N GLY A 80 0.50 2.76 -7.13
CA GLY A 80 1.48 1.74 -7.51
C GLY A 80 1.15 0.36 -6.97
N GLU A 81 0.50 0.30 -5.80
CA GLU A 81 0.20 -0.96 -5.12
C GLU A 81 -1.06 -0.85 -4.27
N PHE A 82 -1.77 -1.96 -4.15
CA PHE A 82 -2.69 -2.28 -3.06
C PHE A 82 -2.39 -3.69 -2.58
N ALA A 83 -2.07 -3.85 -1.31
CA ALA A 83 -1.78 -5.14 -0.74
C ALA A 83 -2.31 -5.29 0.69
N ILE A 84 -2.36 -6.54 1.18
CA ILE A 84 -2.81 -6.86 2.53
C ILE A 84 -1.69 -7.62 3.23
N GLY A 85 -0.92 -6.91 4.05
CA GLY A 85 0.04 -7.52 4.96
C GLY A 85 -0.67 -8.37 6.01
N THR A 86 -0.12 -9.52 6.32
CA THR A 86 -0.74 -10.49 7.24
C THR A 86 0.03 -10.70 8.54
N ASN A 87 1.09 -9.91 8.77
CA ASN A 87 1.86 -10.00 10.00
C ASN A 87 1.25 -9.15 11.12
N THR A 88 0.05 -9.55 11.56
CA THR A 88 -0.70 -8.88 12.63
C THR A 88 0.01 -8.95 13.99
N THR A 89 0.89 -9.94 14.20
CA THR A 89 1.77 -9.99 15.37
C THR A 89 2.74 -8.82 15.39
N ALA A 90 3.41 -8.53 14.25
CA ALA A 90 4.30 -7.38 14.16
C ALA A 90 3.53 -6.05 14.33
N TYR A 91 2.32 -5.94 13.75
CA TYR A 91 1.43 -4.79 13.95
C TYR A 91 1.17 -4.54 15.45
N ARG A 92 0.71 -5.59 16.16
CA ARG A 92 0.49 -5.51 17.61
C ARG A 92 1.74 -5.08 18.38
N MET A 93 2.90 -5.67 18.05
CA MET A 93 4.16 -5.34 18.74
C MET A 93 4.58 -3.90 18.47
N ALA A 94 4.43 -3.42 17.25
CA ALA A 94 4.73 -2.04 16.89
C ALA A 94 3.89 -1.05 17.69
N ARG A 95 2.59 -1.33 17.84
CA ARG A 95 1.67 -0.51 18.65
C ARG A 95 1.98 -0.59 20.15
N LYS A 96 2.12 -1.80 20.67
CA LYS A 96 2.38 -2.05 22.11
C LYS A 96 3.65 -1.37 22.62
N TYR A 97 4.71 -1.41 21.82
CA TYR A 97 6.01 -0.85 22.19
C TYR A 97 6.26 0.54 21.63
N GLN A 98 5.29 1.11 20.90
CA GLN A 98 5.39 2.44 20.27
C GLN A 98 6.65 2.57 19.40
N ILE A 99 6.90 1.58 18.55
CA ILE A 99 8.07 1.50 17.67
C ILE A 99 7.70 1.55 16.17
N ALA A 100 6.50 2.00 15.84
CA ALA A 100 6.05 2.08 14.44
C ALA A 100 6.98 2.96 13.58
N ASP A 101 7.52 4.03 14.17
CA ASP A 101 8.49 4.94 13.55
C ASP A 101 9.87 4.32 13.30
N LYS A 102 10.13 3.15 13.87
CA LYS A 102 11.41 2.43 13.79
C LYS A 102 11.37 1.21 12.92
N LEU A 103 10.17 0.84 12.42
CA LEU A 103 10.04 -0.30 11.55
C LEU A 103 10.61 0.03 10.17
N PRO A 104 11.54 -0.78 9.63
CA PRO A 104 11.89 -0.69 8.23
C PRO A 104 10.64 -0.86 7.36
N ILE A 105 10.58 -0.15 6.23
CA ILE A 105 9.40 -0.19 5.35
C ILE A 105 9.01 -1.61 4.97
N LEU A 106 9.97 -2.49 4.66
CA LEU A 106 9.75 -3.90 4.35
C LEU A 106 9.08 -4.71 5.47
N ILE A 107 9.07 -4.20 6.70
CA ILE A 107 8.35 -4.79 7.83
C ILE A 107 7.01 -4.08 8.00
N ALA A 108 6.99 -2.75 7.94
CA ALA A 108 5.79 -1.94 8.13
C ALA A 108 4.69 -2.34 7.13
N GLU A 109 5.00 -2.45 5.85
CA GLU A 109 4.06 -2.86 4.79
C GLU A 109 3.46 -4.25 5.02
N LYS A 110 4.21 -5.18 5.64
CA LYS A 110 3.73 -6.54 5.92
C LYS A 110 2.79 -6.62 7.13
N THR A 111 2.61 -5.54 7.88
CA THR A 111 1.81 -5.54 9.11
C THR A 111 0.31 -5.44 8.87
N GLY A 112 -0.13 -4.89 7.74
CA GLY A 112 -1.56 -4.68 7.48
C GLY A 112 -1.87 -4.29 6.03
N PRO A 113 -3.12 -3.96 5.75
CA PRO A 113 -3.51 -3.39 4.47
C PRO A 113 -2.76 -2.09 4.21
N HIS A 114 -2.26 -1.93 2.99
CA HIS A 114 -1.52 -0.74 2.59
C HIS A 114 -1.74 -0.43 1.12
N PHE A 115 -1.52 0.84 0.79
CA PHE A 115 -1.46 1.34 -0.58
C PHE A 115 -0.08 1.93 -0.81
N ALA A 116 0.43 1.80 -2.03
CA ALA A 116 1.60 2.57 -2.41
C ALA A 116 1.29 3.54 -3.52
N VAL A 117 1.99 4.67 -3.50
CA VAL A 117 1.97 5.66 -4.57
C VAL A 117 3.33 5.71 -5.25
N GLY A 118 3.33 5.93 -6.56
CA GLY A 118 4.54 5.90 -7.39
C GLY A 118 4.64 4.63 -8.24
N ASP A 119 5.83 4.08 -8.32
CA ASP A 119 6.13 2.87 -9.07
C ASP A 119 5.58 1.62 -8.39
N THR A 120 5.48 0.53 -9.13
CA THR A 120 5.18 -0.80 -8.56
C THR A 120 6.46 -1.47 -8.05
N CYS A 121 6.34 -2.48 -7.19
CA CYS A 121 7.47 -3.30 -6.74
C CYS A 121 8.21 -4.04 -7.85
N TYR A 122 7.57 -4.19 -9.02
CA TYR A 122 8.13 -4.88 -10.19
C TYR A 122 8.60 -3.91 -11.30
N THR A 123 8.73 -2.64 -10.96
CA THR A 123 9.32 -1.65 -11.86
C THR A 123 10.73 -2.09 -12.23
N TYR A 124 11.04 -2.07 -13.54
CA TYR A 124 12.24 -2.60 -14.19
C TYR A 124 12.35 -4.12 -14.32
N ASP A 125 11.45 -4.92 -13.72
CA ASP A 125 11.46 -6.38 -13.85
C ASP A 125 10.75 -6.89 -15.10
N GLU A 126 10.05 -6.03 -15.85
CA GLU A 126 9.31 -6.40 -17.06
C GLU A 126 10.21 -6.95 -18.17
N ASP A 127 11.45 -6.49 -18.23
CA ASP A 127 12.44 -6.91 -19.23
C ASP A 127 13.45 -7.93 -18.66
N ASN A 128 13.41 -8.21 -17.34
CA ASN A 128 14.34 -9.10 -16.66
C ASN A 128 13.60 -10.18 -15.91
N MET A 129 13.77 -11.42 -16.34
CA MET A 129 13.17 -12.54 -15.65
C MET A 129 13.90 -12.79 -14.33
N THR A 130 13.16 -12.71 -13.24
CA THR A 130 13.62 -13.04 -11.88
C THR A 130 12.97 -14.34 -11.42
N TYR A 131 13.58 -15.01 -10.45
CA TYR A 131 13.10 -16.31 -9.96
C TYR A 131 12.98 -16.29 -8.44
N ASN A 132 11.95 -16.95 -7.94
CA ASN A 132 11.85 -17.27 -6.53
C ASN A 132 12.93 -18.28 -6.12
N PRO A 133 13.21 -18.41 -4.80
CA PRO A 133 14.13 -19.43 -4.30
C PRO A 133 13.76 -20.87 -4.70
N ASP A 134 12.50 -21.14 -4.97
CA ASP A 134 11.98 -22.42 -5.45
C ASP A 134 12.10 -22.61 -6.99
N GLY A 135 12.73 -21.67 -7.68
CA GLY A 135 12.96 -21.69 -9.12
C GLY A 135 11.77 -21.31 -10.00
N LYS A 136 10.65 -20.86 -9.41
CA LYS A 136 9.53 -20.35 -10.20
C LYS A 136 9.80 -18.93 -10.70
N ALA A 137 9.53 -18.71 -11.99
CA ALA A 137 9.66 -17.40 -12.59
C ALA A 137 8.66 -16.43 -11.99
N ILE A 138 9.13 -15.23 -11.68
CA ILE A 138 8.30 -14.07 -11.35
C ILE A 138 8.10 -13.34 -12.67
N ILE A 139 6.85 -13.20 -13.07
CA ILE A 139 6.51 -12.58 -14.34
C ILE A 139 5.93 -11.21 -14.05
N ALA A 140 6.74 -10.18 -14.22
CA ALA A 140 6.23 -8.82 -14.37
C ALA A 140 5.68 -8.66 -15.80
N ARG A 141 4.50 -8.08 -15.93
CA ARG A 141 3.85 -7.88 -17.23
C ARG A 141 3.70 -6.39 -17.51
N ASP A 142 3.92 -6.05 -18.77
CA ASP A 142 3.64 -4.70 -19.24
C ASP A 142 2.19 -4.28 -18.94
N ASN A 143 2.04 -3.06 -18.47
CA ASN A 143 0.79 -2.33 -18.42
C ASN A 143 0.88 -1.11 -19.36
N GLU A 144 -0.20 -0.35 -19.48
CA GLU A 144 -0.28 0.81 -20.37
C GLU A 144 0.73 1.94 -20.04
N ILE A 145 1.26 1.95 -18.82
CA ILE A 145 2.26 2.94 -18.40
C ILE A 145 3.66 2.34 -18.54
N SER A 146 3.90 1.14 -18.00
CA SER A 146 5.23 0.53 -18.02
C SER A 146 5.75 0.31 -19.46
N ILE A 147 4.87 0.03 -20.41
CA ILE A 147 5.24 -0.14 -21.83
C ILE A 147 5.85 1.11 -22.45
N ARG A 148 5.54 2.30 -21.89
CA ARG A 148 6.09 3.59 -22.40
C ARG A 148 7.59 3.72 -22.16
N ARG A 149 8.20 2.88 -21.29
CA ARG A 149 9.66 2.85 -21.12
C ARG A 149 10.41 2.55 -22.42
N LYS A 150 9.74 1.88 -23.37
CA LYS A 150 10.32 1.58 -24.70
C LYS A 150 10.48 2.82 -25.58
N GLU A 151 9.72 3.87 -25.28
CA GLU A 151 9.83 5.16 -25.94
C GLU A 151 10.72 6.12 -25.11
N ASP A 152 10.42 6.22 -23.83
CA ASP A 152 11.09 7.11 -22.89
C ASP A 152 10.88 6.57 -21.48
N ILE A 153 11.95 6.22 -20.80
CA ILE A 153 11.93 5.63 -19.45
C ILE A 153 11.24 6.55 -18.43
N SER A 154 11.40 7.86 -18.56
CA SER A 154 10.78 8.84 -17.67
C SER A 154 9.25 8.92 -17.78
N LYS A 155 8.67 8.37 -18.84
CA LYS A 155 7.20 8.27 -19.00
C LYS A 155 6.60 7.08 -18.26
N ALA A 156 7.42 6.13 -17.87
CA ALA A 156 6.98 4.88 -17.23
C ALA A 156 7.27 4.85 -15.75
N TYR A 157 8.42 5.38 -15.32
CA TYR A 157 8.92 5.24 -13.96
C TYR A 157 9.10 6.58 -13.27
N PHE A 158 8.70 6.62 -12.00
CA PHE A 158 8.73 7.82 -11.16
C PHE A 158 9.93 7.82 -10.21
N ASN A 159 10.62 6.68 -10.07
CA ASN A 159 11.72 6.43 -9.14
C ASN A 159 11.35 6.69 -7.67
N CYS A 160 10.10 6.44 -7.34
CA CYS A 160 9.60 6.49 -5.97
C CYS A 160 8.52 5.42 -5.77
N HIS A 161 8.44 4.90 -4.56
CA HIS A 161 7.43 3.96 -4.10
C HIS A 161 7.23 4.22 -2.61
N THR A 162 6.04 4.66 -2.22
CA THR A 162 5.74 5.03 -0.84
C THR A 162 4.52 4.29 -0.35
N ASP A 163 4.74 3.36 0.58
CA ASP A 163 3.68 2.56 1.21
C ASP A 163 3.02 3.32 2.34
N ILE A 164 1.69 3.33 2.33
CA ILE A 164 0.83 3.95 3.33
C ILE A 164 -0.03 2.86 3.95
N THR A 165 0.33 2.42 5.14
CA THR A 165 -0.38 1.37 5.89
C THR A 165 -1.62 1.94 6.56
N ILE A 166 -2.74 1.24 6.42
CA ILE A 166 -4.01 1.59 7.04
C ILE A 166 -4.13 0.87 8.39
N PRO A 167 -4.32 1.59 9.50
CA PRO A 167 -4.56 0.97 10.80
C PRO A 167 -5.83 0.11 10.82
N TYR A 168 -5.80 -1.03 11.50
CA TYR A 168 -6.95 -1.93 11.58
C TYR A 168 -8.17 -1.30 12.27
N ASP A 169 -7.96 -0.39 13.20
CA ASP A 169 -9.00 0.35 13.90
C ASP A 169 -9.67 1.44 13.04
N GLU A 170 -9.05 1.84 11.94
CA GLU A 170 -9.62 2.77 10.94
C GLU A 170 -10.26 2.02 9.75
N LEU A 171 -10.09 0.70 9.69
CA LEU A 171 -10.49 -0.11 8.54
C LEU A 171 -11.90 -0.69 8.73
N GLY A 172 -12.86 -0.21 7.94
CA GLY A 172 -14.23 -0.72 7.93
C GLY A 172 -14.35 -2.07 7.23
N ALA A 173 -14.08 -2.11 5.95
CA ALA A 173 -14.14 -3.33 5.14
C ALA A 173 -13.18 -3.31 3.96
N ILE A 174 -12.71 -4.50 3.59
CA ILE A 174 -12.12 -4.79 2.27
C ILE A 174 -12.99 -5.88 1.64
N THR A 175 -13.59 -5.56 0.50
CA THR A 175 -14.55 -6.42 -0.17
C THR A 175 -14.13 -6.66 -1.62
N VAL A 176 -14.08 -7.90 -2.03
CA VAL A 176 -13.91 -8.27 -3.44
C VAL A 176 -15.26 -8.30 -4.11
N VAL A 177 -15.39 -7.58 -5.21
CA VAL A 177 -16.57 -7.62 -6.10
C VAL A 177 -16.18 -8.36 -7.38
N ARG A 178 -16.86 -9.46 -7.66
CA ARG A 178 -16.60 -10.26 -8.87
C ARG A 178 -17.31 -9.68 -10.07
N ALA A 179 -16.92 -10.13 -11.25
CA ALA A 179 -17.52 -9.69 -12.51
C ALA A 179 -19.03 -10.00 -12.63
N ASP A 180 -19.51 -11.02 -11.91
CA ASP A 180 -20.92 -11.38 -11.83
C ASP A 180 -21.71 -10.57 -10.77
N GLY A 181 -21.06 -9.62 -10.09
CA GLY A 181 -21.63 -8.79 -9.04
C GLY A 181 -21.65 -9.43 -7.65
N THR A 182 -21.21 -10.69 -7.51
CA THR A 182 -21.11 -11.31 -6.18
C THR A 182 -19.96 -10.70 -5.38
N THR A 183 -20.13 -10.61 -4.06
CA THR A 183 -19.16 -9.99 -3.16
C THR A 183 -18.61 -11.00 -2.16
N THR A 184 -17.39 -10.76 -1.72
CA THR A 184 -16.77 -11.50 -0.62
C THR A 184 -15.95 -10.52 0.21
N ASP A 185 -16.25 -10.41 1.50
CA ASP A 185 -15.45 -9.63 2.41
C ASP A 185 -14.17 -10.41 2.75
N ILE A 186 -13.07 -9.72 2.69
CA ILE A 186 -11.78 -10.20 3.17
C ILE A 186 -11.56 -9.73 4.60
N ILE A 187 -11.84 -8.45 4.85
CA ILE A 187 -11.78 -7.82 6.16
C ILE A 187 -13.10 -7.10 6.41
N ARG A 188 -13.59 -7.16 7.65
CA ARG A 188 -14.75 -6.38 8.13
C ARG A 188 -14.48 -5.91 9.55
N ASN A 189 -14.71 -4.61 9.80
CA ASN A 189 -14.43 -3.96 11.09
C ASN A 189 -13.01 -4.27 11.61
N GLY A 190 -12.02 -4.16 10.73
CA GLY A 190 -10.63 -4.39 11.06
C GLY A 190 -10.26 -5.85 11.36
N ARG A 191 -11.11 -6.83 11.04
CA ARG A 191 -10.86 -8.26 11.27
C ARG A 191 -10.98 -9.07 9.98
N PHE A 192 -10.09 -10.02 9.81
CA PHE A 192 -10.14 -11.00 8.72
C PHE A 192 -11.37 -11.89 8.89
N VAL A 193 -12.15 -12.06 7.83
CA VAL A 193 -13.42 -12.83 7.86
C VAL A 193 -13.45 -13.98 6.85
N VAL A 194 -12.39 -14.17 6.07
CA VAL A 194 -12.28 -15.32 5.16
C VAL A 194 -12.01 -16.58 6.00
N PRO A 195 -12.75 -17.68 5.77
CA PRO A 195 -12.51 -18.94 6.49
C PRO A 195 -11.05 -19.39 6.43
N GLY A 196 -10.45 -19.73 7.58
CA GLY A 196 -9.06 -20.13 7.72
C GLY A 196 -8.09 -18.97 8.00
N THR A 197 -8.57 -17.74 8.08
CA THR A 197 -7.78 -16.56 8.44
C THR A 197 -7.94 -16.13 9.90
N GLU A 198 -8.71 -16.87 10.70
CA GLU A 198 -9.01 -16.57 12.09
C GLU A 198 -7.75 -16.35 12.96
N PRO A 199 -6.64 -17.11 12.78
CA PRO A 199 -5.43 -16.90 13.55
C PRO A 199 -4.80 -15.52 13.35
N LEU A 200 -5.08 -14.82 12.25
CA LEU A 200 -4.61 -13.46 12.00
C LEU A 200 -5.30 -12.44 12.94
N ASN A 201 -6.47 -12.77 13.47
CA ASN A 201 -7.20 -11.91 14.38
C ASN A 201 -6.71 -12.01 15.83
N GLU A 202 -6.10 -13.13 16.24
CA GLU A 202 -5.65 -13.33 17.61
C GLU A 202 -4.72 -12.21 18.13
N PRO A 203 -3.70 -11.76 17.37
CA PRO A 203 -2.89 -10.62 17.82
C PRO A 203 -3.68 -9.31 17.89
N LEU A 204 -4.65 -9.10 16.99
CA LEU A 204 -5.47 -7.90 16.94
C LEU A 204 -6.46 -7.84 18.12
N ASP A 205 -7.06 -8.98 18.48
CA ASP A 205 -7.99 -9.09 19.59
C ASP A 205 -7.29 -8.96 20.96
N ALA A 206 -6.02 -9.31 21.01
CA ALA A 206 -5.20 -9.18 22.22
C ALA A 206 -4.60 -7.76 22.39
N MET A 207 -4.95 -6.80 21.52
CA MET A 207 -4.64 -5.39 21.73
C MET A 207 -5.60 -4.84 22.78
N GLU A 208 -5.04 -4.29 23.85
CA GLU A 208 -5.84 -3.52 24.82
C GLU A 208 -6.31 -2.23 24.14
N PRO A 209 -7.54 -1.75 24.44
CA PRO A 209 -8.10 -0.55 23.87
C PRO A 209 -7.31 0.71 24.25
#